data_e93f802790ea82190b517a403d51adbe
#
_entry.id   e93f802790ea82190b517a403d51adbe
#
_cell.length_a   1.000
_cell.length_b   1.000
_cell.length_c   1.000
_cell.angle_alpha   90.00
_cell.angle_beta   90.00
_cell.angle_gamma   90.00
#
_symmetry.space_group_name_H-M   'P 1'
#
loop_
_entity.id
_entity.type
_entity.pdbx_description
1 polymer ?
#
loop_
_entity_poly.entity_id
_entity_poly.type
_entity_poly.pdbx_seq_one_letter_code
_entity_poly.pdbx_strand_id
1 'polypeptide(L)'
;MKKAREYFEYIKYIKKAAKCLCSREYLAVVVCVPVAIIAILICVGALSSVGKDNQKAPENTDKHTEDVTERQTYPPSSPYSLEFQSLGDGTCLVSGIGAYRGSELIIPDKSPDGDKVIGIGGRAFEGCGKLVSIEIPEGVVSIGAGAFRGCSSLVLISVDGDNPKFRTLSGMLFSKDKTRIICCPAARIGSNLLLDPNVRTIDAYAFDGIKNLERILYEKSPADFQNIEIGEGNEPFKSLPITCNYFPSK
;
A
#
# COMPACT_ATOMS: atom_id res chain seq x y z
N MET A 1 0.23 -11.79 19.23
CA MET A 1 -0.80 -11.17 20.08
C MET A 1 -0.91 -9.64 19.89
N LYS A 2 0.17 -8.89 19.64
CA LYS A 2 0.16 -7.42 19.42
C LYS A 2 -0.62 -7.00 18.16
N LYS A 3 -0.38 -7.66 17.02
CA LYS A 3 -1.09 -7.41 15.75
C LYS A 3 -2.62 -7.64 15.82
N ALA A 4 -3.09 -8.62 16.60
CA ALA A 4 -4.52 -8.87 16.78
C ALA A 4 -5.21 -7.75 17.58
N ARG A 5 -4.49 -7.10 18.48
CA ARG A 5 -4.99 -6.00 19.30
C ARG A 5 -5.12 -4.70 18.50
N GLU A 6 -4.14 -4.41 17.64
CA GLU A 6 -4.16 -3.26 16.71
C GLU A 6 -5.27 -3.41 15.68
N TYR A 7 -5.49 -4.63 15.19
CA TYR A 7 -6.59 -4.95 14.28
C TYR A 7 -7.96 -4.77 14.95
N PHE A 8 -8.09 -5.13 16.23
CA PHE A 8 -9.33 -4.94 16.99
C PHE A 8 -9.64 -3.46 17.23
N GLU A 9 -8.63 -2.62 17.45
CA GLU A 9 -8.78 -1.17 17.56
C GLU A 9 -9.13 -0.54 16.20
N TYR A 10 -8.57 -1.04 15.10
CA TYR A 10 -8.94 -0.62 13.74
C TYR A 10 -10.41 -0.97 13.41
N ILE A 11 -10.89 -2.14 13.80
CA ILE A 11 -12.31 -2.52 13.66
C ILE A 11 -13.21 -1.62 14.50
N LYS A 12 -12.81 -1.26 15.72
CA LYS A 12 -13.53 -0.28 16.55
C LYS A 12 -13.59 1.10 15.88
N TYR A 13 -12.47 1.52 15.27
CA TYR A 13 -12.40 2.79 14.55
C TYR A 13 -13.36 2.79 13.34
N ILE A 14 -13.37 1.71 12.54
CA ILE A 14 -14.30 1.56 11.41
C ILE A 14 -15.75 1.54 11.90
N LYS A 15 -16.06 0.81 12.97
CA LYS A 15 -17.41 0.80 13.56
C LYS A 15 -17.84 2.17 14.09
N LYS A 16 -16.91 2.95 14.64
CA LYS A 16 -17.16 4.31 15.11
C LYS A 16 -17.35 5.27 13.94
N ALA A 17 -16.56 5.16 12.87
CA ALA A 17 -16.72 5.92 11.64
C ALA A 17 -18.02 5.58 10.90
N ALA A 18 -18.39 4.29 10.84
CA ALA A 18 -19.64 3.83 10.25
C ALA A 18 -20.89 4.32 11.03
N LYS A 19 -20.78 4.51 12.34
CA LYS A 19 -21.85 5.06 13.16
C LYS A 19 -22.12 6.55 12.89
N CYS A 20 -21.12 7.28 12.39
CA CYS A 20 -21.24 8.67 11.95
C CYS A 20 -21.78 8.83 10.51
N LEU A 21 -21.79 7.76 9.70
CA LEU A 21 -22.22 7.76 8.29
C LEU A 21 -23.53 6.96 8.13
N CYS A 22 -24.54 7.32 8.90
CA CYS A 22 -25.81 6.60 8.97
C CYS A 22 -26.66 6.72 7.71
N SER A 23 -26.44 5.82 6.71
CA SER A 23 -27.47 5.33 5.83
C SER A 23 -27.38 3.80 5.74
N ARG A 24 -28.54 3.14 5.76
CA ARG A 24 -28.68 1.68 5.92
C ARG A 24 -27.97 0.83 4.86
N GLU A 25 -27.73 1.38 3.67
CA GLU A 25 -27.08 0.71 2.56
C GLU A 25 -25.55 0.70 2.67
N TYR A 26 -24.95 1.73 3.28
CA TYR A 26 -23.49 1.79 3.48
C TYR A 26 -22.98 0.80 4.53
N LEU A 27 -23.85 0.43 5.50
CA LEU A 27 -23.48 -0.51 6.55
C LEU A 27 -23.23 -1.93 6.02
N ALA A 28 -23.98 -2.35 5.00
CA ALA A 28 -23.82 -3.67 4.38
C ALA A 28 -22.49 -3.79 3.62
N VAL A 29 -22.08 -2.77 2.89
CA VAL A 29 -20.85 -2.77 2.08
C VAL A 29 -19.59 -2.64 2.96
N VAL A 30 -19.64 -1.79 3.98
CA VAL A 30 -18.48 -1.55 4.87
C VAL A 30 -18.24 -2.68 5.86
N VAL A 31 -19.29 -3.44 6.24
CA VAL A 31 -19.17 -4.52 7.23
C VAL A 31 -19.02 -5.89 6.58
N CYS A 32 -19.65 -6.15 5.42
CA CYS A 32 -19.60 -7.47 4.80
C CYS A 32 -18.27 -7.78 4.09
N VAL A 33 -17.60 -6.77 3.50
CA VAL A 33 -16.33 -6.99 2.78
C VAL A 33 -15.17 -7.36 3.73
N PRO A 34 -14.95 -6.67 4.86
CA PRO A 34 -13.93 -7.09 5.84
C PRO A 34 -14.20 -8.47 6.46
N VAL A 35 -15.48 -8.79 6.71
CA VAL A 35 -15.86 -10.09 7.29
C VAL A 35 -15.61 -11.24 6.29
N ALA A 36 -15.86 -11.02 5.01
CA ALA A 36 -15.56 -12.00 3.96
C ALA A 36 -14.04 -12.25 3.82
N ILE A 37 -13.23 -11.20 3.89
CA ILE A 37 -11.76 -11.32 3.86
C ILE A 37 -11.25 -12.05 5.10
N ILE A 38 -11.81 -11.80 6.29
CA ILE A 38 -11.47 -12.51 7.53
C ILE A 38 -11.84 -13.99 7.44
N ALA A 39 -13.00 -14.32 6.89
CA ALA A 39 -13.42 -15.70 6.72
C ALA A 39 -12.49 -16.47 5.75
N ILE A 40 -12.02 -15.83 4.69
CA ILE A 40 -11.05 -16.40 3.74
C ILE A 40 -9.69 -16.61 4.43
N LEU A 41 -9.21 -15.67 5.23
CA LEU A 41 -7.94 -15.80 5.96
C LEU A 41 -7.98 -16.89 7.03
N ILE A 42 -9.12 -17.09 7.70
CA ILE A 42 -9.31 -18.18 8.68
C ILE A 42 -9.35 -19.54 7.96
N CYS A 43 -10.00 -19.64 6.81
CA CYS A 43 -10.03 -20.87 6.02
C CYS A 43 -8.66 -21.25 5.44
N VAL A 44 -7.86 -20.25 4.99
CA VAL A 44 -6.50 -20.49 4.48
C VAL A 44 -5.54 -20.87 5.61
N GLY A 45 -5.68 -20.26 6.80
CA GLY A 45 -4.88 -20.61 7.98
C GLY A 45 -5.15 -22.02 8.55
N ALA A 46 -6.36 -22.55 8.37
CA ALA A 46 -6.73 -23.88 8.84
C ALA A 46 -6.21 -25.04 7.96
N LEU A 47 -5.80 -24.75 6.73
CA LEU A 47 -5.24 -25.75 5.80
C LEU A 47 -3.73 -25.93 5.90
N SER A 48 -3.04 -25.12 6.73
CA SER A 48 -1.57 -25.16 6.87
C SER A 48 -1.07 -26.03 8.03
N SER A 49 -1.94 -26.78 8.72
CA SER A 49 -1.55 -27.52 9.93
C SER A 49 -1.61 -29.06 9.80
N VAL A 50 -1.36 -29.61 8.61
CA VAL A 50 -1.19 -31.06 8.46
C VAL A 50 0.12 -31.34 7.73
N GLY A 51 1.11 -31.87 8.44
CA GLY A 51 2.30 -32.45 7.85
C GLY A 51 3.60 -32.15 8.61
N LYS A 52 3.73 -32.68 9.82
CA LYS A 52 5.05 -32.96 10.43
C LYS A 52 5.32 -34.44 10.19
N ASP A 53 6.21 -34.74 9.28
CA ASP A 53 6.90 -36.01 9.30
C ASP A 53 8.41 -35.78 9.31
N ASN A 54 9.00 -36.40 10.32
CA ASN A 54 10.43 -36.57 10.54
C ASN A 54 11.08 -37.35 9.41
N GLN A 55 12.11 -36.81 8.78
CA GLN A 55 13.15 -37.67 8.24
C GLN A 55 14.56 -37.09 8.47
N LYS A 56 15.34 -37.95 9.03
CA LYS A 56 16.72 -37.96 9.45
C LYS A 56 17.67 -37.63 8.31
N ALA A 57 18.68 -36.83 8.60
CA ALA A 57 19.79 -36.51 7.70
C ALA A 57 20.65 -37.77 7.39
N PRO A 58 21.26 -37.86 6.24
CA PRO A 58 22.52 -38.55 6.06
C PRO A 58 23.68 -37.54 6.01
N GLU A 59 24.66 -37.86 6.81
CA GLU A 59 26.00 -37.30 6.81
C GLU A 59 26.80 -37.81 5.59
N ASN A 60 27.57 -36.97 4.99
CA ASN A 60 28.97 -37.14 4.68
C ASN A 60 29.46 -36.92 3.24
N THR A 61 30.48 -36.12 3.20
CA THR A 61 31.77 -36.07 2.50
C THR A 61 31.89 -35.53 1.10
N ASP A 62 32.69 -34.45 1.14
CA ASP A 62 33.83 -34.11 0.33
C ASP A 62 33.74 -33.77 -1.17
N LYS A 63 34.18 -32.53 -1.37
CA LYS A 63 35.14 -32.02 -2.35
C LYS A 63 34.64 -31.35 -3.63
N HIS A 64 35.19 -30.16 -3.69
CA HIS A 64 35.69 -29.37 -4.83
C HIS A 64 34.71 -28.42 -5.53
N THR A 65 34.95 -27.15 -5.15
CA THR A 65 35.14 -25.98 -6.04
C THR A 65 34.39 -26.01 -7.36
N GLU A 66 33.35 -25.24 -7.42
CA GLU A 66 33.19 -24.25 -8.49
C GLU A 66 32.31 -23.13 -7.91
N ASP A 67 32.90 -21.93 -7.82
CA ASP A 67 32.28 -20.69 -7.43
C ASP A 67 31.34 -20.25 -8.54
N VAL A 68 30.20 -20.90 -8.62
CA VAL A 68 29.01 -20.38 -9.31
C VAL A 68 28.11 -19.88 -8.22
N THR A 69 28.10 -18.57 -8.05
CA THR A 69 27.15 -17.86 -7.21
C THR A 69 25.75 -18.30 -7.62
N GLU A 70 25.25 -19.35 -6.97
CA GLU A 70 23.91 -19.88 -7.16
C GLU A 70 22.97 -18.76 -6.75
N ARG A 71 22.41 -18.03 -7.73
CA ARG A 71 21.41 -17.00 -7.46
C ARG A 71 20.27 -17.67 -6.74
N GLN A 72 20.16 -17.37 -5.45
CA GLN A 72 19.10 -17.88 -4.61
C GLN A 72 17.76 -17.49 -5.22
N THR A 73 17.00 -18.48 -5.71
CA THR A 73 15.68 -18.25 -6.31
C THR A 73 14.63 -18.29 -5.22
N TYR A 74 13.91 -17.18 -5.05
CA TYR A 74 12.81 -17.08 -4.10
C TYR A 74 11.48 -17.47 -4.77
N PRO A 75 10.52 -18.07 -4.03
CA PRO A 75 9.21 -18.35 -4.58
C PRO A 75 8.48 -17.03 -4.97
N PRO A 76 7.65 -17.04 -6.02
CA PRO A 76 6.98 -15.84 -6.52
C PRO A 76 6.05 -15.12 -5.51
N SER A 77 5.70 -15.77 -4.40
CA SER A 77 4.94 -15.17 -3.30
C SER A 77 5.84 -14.52 -2.23
N SER A 78 7.17 -14.68 -2.34
CA SER A 78 8.11 -14.08 -1.41
C SER A 78 8.38 -12.62 -1.75
N PRO A 79 8.41 -11.69 -0.78
CA PRO A 79 8.82 -10.32 -1.04
C PRO A 79 10.29 -10.20 -1.51
N TYR A 80 11.11 -11.21 -1.28
CA TYR A 80 12.47 -11.28 -1.80
C TYR A 80 12.55 -11.58 -3.31
N SER A 81 11.41 -11.85 -3.96
CA SER A 81 11.33 -11.95 -5.43
C SER A 81 11.16 -10.60 -6.12
N LEU A 82 11.13 -9.49 -5.36
CA LEU A 82 11.19 -8.13 -5.90
C LEU A 82 12.54 -7.84 -6.51
N GLU A 83 12.60 -6.82 -7.35
CA GLU A 83 13.85 -6.26 -7.83
C GLU A 83 14.35 -5.20 -6.85
N PHE A 84 15.66 -5.25 -6.57
CA PHE A 84 16.32 -4.30 -5.68
C PHE A 84 17.48 -3.62 -6.40
N GLN A 85 17.64 -2.35 -6.16
CA GLN A 85 18.78 -1.57 -6.64
C GLN A 85 19.63 -1.15 -5.44
N SER A 86 20.82 -1.73 -5.29
CA SER A 86 21.79 -1.33 -4.27
C SER A 86 22.29 0.10 -4.54
N LEU A 87 22.48 0.87 -3.47
CA LEU A 87 23.06 2.22 -3.51
C LEU A 87 24.56 2.19 -3.19
N GLY A 88 25.11 1.02 -2.83
CA GLY A 88 26.55 0.82 -2.58
C GLY A 88 27.02 1.21 -1.17
N ASP A 89 26.10 1.61 -0.30
CA ASP A 89 26.36 2.02 1.10
C ASP A 89 25.67 1.09 2.13
N GLY A 90 25.28 -0.11 1.72
CA GLY A 90 24.51 -1.06 2.54
C GLY A 90 23.01 -0.74 2.56
N THR A 91 22.55 0.14 1.66
CA THR A 91 21.14 0.45 1.47
C THR A 91 20.69 0.16 0.04
N CYS A 92 19.39 -0.01 -0.16
CA CYS A 92 18.81 -0.26 -1.48
C CYS A 92 17.40 0.34 -1.62
N LEU A 93 16.95 0.40 -2.86
CA LEU A 93 15.57 0.71 -3.23
C LEU A 93 14.91 -0.55 -3.80
N VAL A 94 13.61 -0.72 -3.58
CA VAL A 94 12.81 -1.61 -4.41
C VAL A 94 12.64 -0.96 -5.76
N SER A 95 13.21 -1.53 -6.80
CA SER A 95 13.24 -0.98 -8.16
C SER A 95 12.17 -1.56 -9.08
N GLY A 96 11.58 -2.72 -8.72
CA GLY A 96 10.55 -3.37 -9.52
C GLY A 96 9.86 -4.52 -8.82
N ILE A 97 8.73 -4.96 -9.44
CA ILE A 97 7.95 -6.10 -8.95
C ILE A 97 8.68 -7.43 -9.14
N GLY A 98 9.62 -7.50 -10.07
CA GLY A 98 10.40 -8.71 -10.36
C GLY A 98 9.54 -9.94 -10.63
N ALA A 99 9.89 -11.04 -9.98
CA ALA A 99 9.15 -12.30 -10.08
C ALA A 99 7.98 -12.42 -9.10
N TYR A 100 7.72 -11.39 -8.27
CA TYR A 100 6.60 -11.41 -7.32
C TYR A 100 5.24 -11.51 -8.04
N ARG A 101 4.36 -12.39 -7.55
CA ARG A 101 3.04 -12.65 -8.16
C ARG A 101 1.91 -12.65 -7.14
N GLY A 102 2.20 -12.30 -5.88
CA GLY A 102 1.19 -12.17 -4.83
C GLY A 102 0.29 -10.95 -5.06
N SER A 103 -0.83 -10.92 -4.37
CA SER A 103 -1.76 -9.80 -4.35
C SER A 103 -1.57 -8.88 -3.13
N GLU A 104 -0.89 -9.38 -2.11
CA GLU A 104 -0.65 -8.67 -0.84
C GLU A 104 0.86 -8.61 -0.61
N LEU A 105 1.44 -7.44 -0.66
CA LEU A 105 2.87 -7.23 -0.56
C LEU A 105 3.23 -6.51 0.74
N ILE A 106 4.15 -7.08 1.50
CA ILE A 106 4.85 -6.39 2.59
C ILE A 106 6.25 -6.09 2.07
N ILE A 107 6.62 -4.82 1.98
CA ILE A 107 7.99 -4.42 1.60
C ILE A 107 8.94 -4.94 2.68
N PRO A 108 9.99 -5.71 2.34
CA PRO A 108 10.91 -6.25 3.32
C PRO A 108 11.85 -5.14 3.84
N ASP A 109 12.34 -5.29 5.08
CA ASP A 109 13.30 -4.36 5.66
C ASP A 109 14.69 -4.45 5.02
N LYS A 110 15.00 -5.60 4.39
CA LYS A 110 16.29 -5.87 3.73
C LYS A 110 16.09 -6.58 2.40
N SER A 111 17.00 -6.34 1.48
CA SER A 111 17.13 -7.12 0.25
C SER A 111 17.69 -8.53 0.53
N PRO A 112 17.65 -9.46 -0.44
CA PRO A 112 18.35 -10.75 -0.35
C PRO A 112 19.85 -10.62 -0.04
N ASP A 113 20.49 -9.58 -0.55
CA ASP A 113 21.92 -9.31 -0.36
C ASP A 113 22.23 -8.68 1.02
N GLY A 114 21.20 -8.39 1.83
CA GLY A 114 21.33 -7.86 3.16
C GLY A 114 21.28 -6.33 3.26
N ASP A 115 21.21 -5.60 2.15
CA ASP A 115 21.07 -4.15 2.10
C ASP A 115 19.74 -3.71 2.73
N LYS A 116 19.77 -2.65 3.53
CA LYS A 116 18.57 -2.09 4.13
C LYS A 116 17.69 -1.42 3.06
N VAL A 117 16.41 -1.77 3.00
CA VAL A 117 15.46 -1.14 2.09
C VAL A 117 15.05 0.22 2.67
N ILE A 118 15.46 1.30 1.98
CA ILE A 118 15.16 2.68 2.39
C ILE A 118 14.19 3.40 1.45
N GLY A 119 13.77 2.77 0.36
CA GLY A 119 12.84 3.43 -0.55
C GLY A 119 12.25 2.52 -1.61
N ILE A 120 11.27 3.09 -2.30
CA ILE A 120 10.60 2.53 -3.47
C ILE A 120 10.96 3.42 -4.66
N GLY A 121 11.54 2.83 -5.69
CA GLY A 121 11.93 3.54 -6.91
C GLY A 121 10.75 4.11 -7.69
N GLY A 122 11.02 5.06 -8.58
CA GLY A 122 10.01 5.56 -9.50
C GLY A 122 9.49 4.43 -10.38
N ARG A 123 8.16 4.33 -10.52
CA ARG A 123 7.47 3.29 -11.32
C ARG A 123 7.76 1.84 -10.90
N ALA A 124 8.28 1.60 -9.69
CA ALA A 124 8.66 0.26 -9.23
C ALA A 124 7.52 -0.78 -9.33
N PHE A 125 6.29 -0.36 -9.13
CA PHE A 125 5.11 -1.21 -9.24
C PHE A 125 4.20 -0.80 -10.41
N GLU A 126 4.75 -0.12 -11.44
CA GLU A 126 3.95 0.30 -12.60
C GLU A 126 3.27 -0.91 -13.26
N GLY A 127 1.94 -0.78 -13.49
CA GLY A 127 1.16 -1.81 -14.16
C GLY A 127 0.88 -3.07 -13.33
N CYS A 128 1.18 -3.07 -12.03
CA CYS A 128 0.93 -4.21 -11.14
C CYS A 128 -0.57 -4.39 -10.86
N GLY A 129 -1.35 -4.73 -11.90
CA GLY A 129 -2.80 -4.84 -11.83
C GLY A 129 -3.34 -5.96 -10.94
N LYS A 130 -2.51 -6.86 -10.41
CA LYS A 130 -2.90 -7.90 -9.44
C LYS A 130 -2.68 -7.50 -7.98
N LEU A 131 -1.90 -6.44 -7.74
CA LEU A 131 -1.59 -6.00 -6.39
C LEU A 131 -2.83 -5.34 -5.76
N VAL A 132 -3.31 -5.89 -4.66
CA VAL A 132 -4.51 -5.44 -3.92
C VAL A 132 -4.12 -4.62 -2.70
N SER A 133 -3.07 -5.02 -1.99
CA SER A 133 -2.57 -4.29 -0.82
C SER A 133 -1.06 -4.25 -0.77
N ILE A 134 -0.53 -3.15 -0.21
CA ILE A 134 0.89 -2.99 0.06
C ILE A 134 1.09 -2.41 1.46
N GLU A 135 2.05 -2.97 2.20
CA GLU A 135 2.50 -2.46 3.49
C GLU A 135 3.90 -1.86 3.36
N ILE A 136 4.03 -0.60 3.79
CA ILE A 136 5.27 0.18 3.74
C ILE A 136 5.85 0.24 5.15
N PRO A 137 7.03 -0.36 5.40
CA PRO A 137 7.63 -0.41 6.73
C PRO A 137 8.23 0.93 7.17
N GLU A 138 8.62 0.99 8.44
CA GLU A 138 9.26 2.15 9.07
C GLU A 138 10.50 2.64 8.28
N GLY A 139 11.33 1.71 7.78
CA GLY A 139 12.60 2.00 7.13
C GLY A 139 12.49 2.72 5.79
N VAL A 140 11.35 2.68 5.11
CA VAL A 140 11.14 3.32 3.81
C VAL A 140 10.94 4.83 4.00
N VAL A 141 11.89 5.63 3.53
CA VAL A 141 11.90 7.09 3.67
C VAL A 141 11.80 7.84 2.34
N SER A 142 11.78 7.10 1.21
CA SER A 142 11.61 7.68 -0.13
C SER A 142 10.67 6.85 -1.00
N ILE A 143 9.85 7.51 -1.80
CA ILE A 143 8.95 6.89 -2.78
C ILE A 143 9.02 7.73 -4.05
N GLY A 144 9.42 7.10 -5.14
CA GLY A 144 9.58 7.76 -6.43
C GLY A 144 8.26 8.01 -7.16
N ALA A 145 8.29 8.95 -8.10
CA ALA A 145 7.12 9.35 -8.88
C ALA A 145 6.52 8.15 -9.64
N GLY A 146 5.19 8.05 -9.61
CA GLY A 146 4.46 7.00 -10.32
C GLY A 146 4.73 5.58 -9.81
N ALA A 147 5.28 5.42 -8.60
CA ALA A 147 5.63 4.10 -8.04
C ALA A 147 4.48 3.08 -8.14
N PHE A 148 3.24 3.53 -8.03
CA PHE A 148 2.02 2.70 -8.07
C PHE A 148 1.15 2.96 -9.30
N ARG A 149 1.69 3.60 -10.34
CA ARG A 149 0.96 3.88 -11.57
C ARG A 149 0.41 2.60 -12.19
N GLY A 150 -0.85 2.60 -12.63
CA GLY A 150 -1.46 1.44 -13.27
C GLY A 150 -1.74 0.25 -12.35
N CYS A 151 -1.61 0.38 -11.02
CA CYS A 151 -2.01 -0.64 -10.05
C CYS A 151 -3.54 -0.70 -9.93
N SER A 152 -4.22 -1.19 -10.97
CA SER A 152 -5.67 -1.08 -11.14
C SER A 152 -6.52 -1.83 -10.10
N SER A 153 -5.94 -2.80 -9.39
CA SER A 153 -6.60 -3.56 -8.31
C SER A 153 -6.22 -3.08 -6.92
N LEU A 154 -5.35 -2.06 -6.79
CA LEU A 154 -4.87 -1.61 -5.49
C LEU A 154 -6.01 -0.94 -4.71
N VAL A 155 -6.32 -1.49 -3.55
CA VAL A 155 -7.38 -1.02 -2.63
C VAL A 155 -6.80 -0.33 -1.42
N LEU A 156 -5.65 -0.82 -0.91
CA LEU A 156 -5.08 -0.40 0.36
C LEU A 156 -3.58 -0.20 0.26
N ILE A 157 -3.12 0.96 0.74
CA ILE A 157 -1.72 1.20 1.10
C ILE A 157 -1.68 1.43 2.60
N SER A 158 -1.00 0.56 3.34
CA SER A 158 -0.73 0.75 4.76
C SER A 158 0.70 1.21 4.97
N VAL A 159 0.91 2.05 5.96
CA VAL A 159 2.22 2.55 6.37
C VAL A 159 2.39 2.26 7.85
N ASP A 160 3.56 1.76 8.24
CA ASP A 160 3.91 1.54 9.63
C ASP A 160 3.74 2.84 10.45
N GLY A 161 3.18 2.73 11.65
CA GLY A 161 2.88 3.88 12.51
C GLY A 161 4.12 4.70 12.89
N ASP A 162 5.27 4.04 12.99
CA ASP A 162 6.56 4.64 13.34
C ASP A 162 7.32 5.19 12.12
N ASN A 163 6.79 5.00 10.89
CA ASN A 163 7.41 5.56 9.70
C ASN A 163 7.54 7.09 9.81
N PRO A 164 8.78 7.64 9.65
CA PRO A 164 9.04 9.07 9.88
C PRO A 164 8.59 9.98 8.74
N LYS A 165 8.36 9.45 7.52
CA LYS A 165 8.15 10.24 6.30
C LYS A 165 6.75 10.13 5.73
N PHE A 166 6.08 9.00 5.96
CA PHE A 166 4.80 8.67 5.33
C PHE A 166 3.74 8.30 6.34
N ARG A 167 2.51 8.33 5.89
CA ARG A 167 1.34 7.86 6.64
C ARG A 167 0.21 7.49 5.69
N THR A 168 -0.69 6.67 6.19
CA THR A 168 -1.97 6.41 5.52
C THR A 168 -3.06 7.28 6.12
N LEU A 169 -3.88 7.89 5.28
CA LEU A 169 -5.10 8.57 5.68
C LEU A 169 -6.22 8.22 4.69
N SER A 170 -7.34 7.68 5.20
CA SER A 170 -8.46 7.22 4.36
C SER A 170 -8.05 6.28 3.23
N GLY A 171 -7.07 5.40 3.49
CA GLY A 171 -6.53 4.44 2.52
C GLY A 171 -5.55 5.02 1.50
N MET A 172 -5.34 6.33 1.49
CA MET A 172 -4.39 7.02 0.61
C MET A 172 -3.04 7.21 1.28
N LEU A 173 -1.98 7.23 0.49
CA LEU A 173 -0.61 7.48 0.93
C LEU A 173 -0.30 8.98 0.91
N PHE A 174 0.11 9.47 2.06
CA PHE A 174 0.49 10.88 2.29
C PHE A 174 1.92 11.00 2.80
N SER A 175 2.49 12.19 2.64
CA SER A 175 3.58 12.63 3.51
C SER A 175 3.14 12.67 4.98
N LYS A 176 4.08 12.54 5.91
CA LYS A 176 3.79 12.49 7.37
C LYS A 176 3.04 13.72 7.85
N ASP A 177 3.34 14.89 7.29
CA ASP A 177 2.72 16.20 7.59
C ASP A 177 1.38 16.44 6.87
N LYS A 178 0.94 15.51 6.02
CA LYS A 178 -0.30 15.56 5.22
C LYS A 178 -0.35 16.63 4.12
N THR A 179 0.76 17.27 3.83
CA THR A 179 0.79 18.34 2.83
C THR A 179 0.86 17.80 1.39
N ARG A 180 1.24 16.54 1.23
CA ARG A 180 1.47 15.92 -0.07
C ARG A 180 0.71 14.60 -0.18
N ILE A 181 -0.07 14.44 -1.25
CA ILE A 181 -0.68 13.15 -1.65
C ILE A 181 0.27 12.46 -2.62
N ILE A 182 0.69 11.24 -2.26
CA ILE A 182 1.65 10.45 -3.05
C ILE A 182 0.92 9.44 -3.92
N CYS A 183 -0.10 8.78 -3.36
CA CYS A 183 -0.91 7.81 -4.11
C CYS A 183 -2.31 7.67 -3.51
N CYS A 184 -3.30 7.67 -4.36
CA CYS A 184 -4.66 7.24 -4.07
C CYS A 184 -4.89 5.90 -4.77
N PRO A 185 -5.14 4.79 -4.04
CA PRO A 185 -5.35 3.48 -4.65
C PRO A 185 -6.46 3.49 -5.68
N ALA A 186 -6.19 2.92 -6.88
CA ALA A 186 -7.12 2.99 -8.02
C ALA A 186 -8.46 2.28 -7.78
N ALA A 187 -8.45 1.21 -6.97
CA ALA A 187 -9.64 0.45 -6.60
C ALA A 187 -10.19 0.81 -5.21
N ARG A 188 -9.85 2.01 -4.69
CA ARG A 188 -10.38 2.47 -3.39
C ARG A 188 -11.92 2.43 -3.35
N ILE A 189 -12.45 2.22 -2.16
CA ILE A 189 -13.89 2.22 -1.91
C ILE A 189 -14.36 3.64 -1.61
N GLY A 190 -15.52 4.01 -2.16
CA GLY A 190 -16.17 5.31 -1.95
C GLY A 190 -16.03 6.27 -3.14
N SER A 191 -17.12 6.97 -3.43
CA SER A 191 -17.21 7.87 -4.59
C SER A 191 -16.85 9.33 -4.26
N ASN A 192 -16.82 9.69 -2.98
CA ASN A 192 -16.44 11.03 -2.54
C ASN A 192 -15.04 11.03 -1.94
N LEU A 193 -14.25 12.03 -2.28
CA LEU A 193 -12.96 12.30 -1.66
C LEU A 193 -13.06 13.54 -0.79
N LEU A 194 -12.95 13.36 0.54
CA LEU A 194 -12.71 14.49 1.41
C LEU A 194 -11.20 14.81 1.35
N LEU A 195 -10.88 15.93 0.72
CA LEU A 195 -9.51 16.39 0.56
C LEU A 195 -9.06 17.11 1.84
N ASP A 196 -7.95 16.62 2.45
CA ASP A 196 -7.41 17.26 3.66
C ASP A 196 -7.03 18.72 3.35
N PRO A 197 -7.47 19.68 4.19
CA PRO A 197 -7.25 21.10 3.95
C PRO A 197 -5.76 21.52 3.99
N ASN A 198 -4.87 20.66 4.48
CA ASN A 198 -3.44 20.93 4.50
C ASN A 198 -2.73 20.54 3.21
N VAL A 199 -3.39 19.85 2.29
CA VAL A 199 -2.79 19.44 1.01
C VAL A 199 -2.34 20.66 0.21
N ARG A 200 -1.10 20.61 -0.24
CA ARG A 200 -0.44 21.61 -1.09
C ARG A 200 0.02 21.02 -2.42
N THR A 201 0.34 19.72 -2.40
CA THR A 201 0.83 19.04 -3.61
C THR A 201 0.15 17.67 -3.79
N ILE A 202 -0.10 17.34 -5.04
CA ILE A 202 -0.53 16.02 -5.49
C ILE A 202 0.52 15.52 -6.46
N ASP A 203 1.17 14.40 -6.13
CA ASP A 203 2.27 13.87 -6.93
C ASP A 203 1.81 13.46 -8.33
N ALA A 204 2.77 13.35 -9.25
CA ALA A 204 2.52 12.80 -10.56
C ALA A 204 1.93 11.38 -10.45
N TYR A 205 0.85 11.13 -11.21
CA TYR A 205 0.11 9.85 -11.24
C TYR A 205 -0.51 9.43 -9.91
N ALA A 206 -0.66 10.33 -8.94
CA ALA A 206 -1.23 10.01 -7.62
C ALA A 206 -2.68 9.51 -7.70
N PHE A 207 -3.43 9.93 -8.70
CA PHE A 207 -4.81 9.54 -8.96
C PHE A 207 -4.97 8.76 -10.28
N ASP A 208 -3.89 8.11 -10.75
CA ASP A 208 -3.93 7.32 -11.97
C ASP A 208 -4.86 6.11 -11.82
N GLY A 209 -5.66 5.84 -12.85
CA GLY A 209 -6.53 4.65 -12.92
C GLY A 209 -7.75 4.67 -12.01
N ILE A 210 -8.04 5.77 -11.30
CA ILE A 210 -9.24 5.88 -10.44
C ILE A 210 -10.51 5.88 -11.29
N LYS A 211 -11.46 5.00 -10.95
CA LYS A 211 -12.73 4.84 -11.66
C LYS A 211 -13.95 5.18 -10.83
N ASN A 212 -13.86 5.05 -9.50
CA ASN A 212 -15.00 5.12 -8.60
C ASN A 212 -15.15 6.49 -7.93
N LEU A 213 -14.29 7.45 -8.24
CA LEU A 213 -14.34 8.76 -7.63
C LEU A 213 -15.23 9.70 -8.47
N GLU A 214 -16.27 10.24 -7.85
CA GLU A 214 -17.28 11.08 -8.51
C GLU A 214 -17.16 12.54 -8.10
N ARG A 215 -16.62 12.83 -6.91
CA ARG A 215 -16.60 14.18 -6.35
C ARG A 215 -15.46 14.39 -5.37
N ILE A 216 -14.96 15.64 -5.36
CA ILE A 216 -14.02 16.14 -4.35
C ILE A 216 -14.78 17.08 -3.42
N LEU A 217 -14.65 16.84 -2.12
CA LEU A 217 -15.14 17.70 -1.05
C LEU A 217 -13.96 18.41 -0.41
N TYR A 218 -13.98 19.72 -0.34
CA TYR A 218 -12.87 20.51 0.16
C TYR A 218 -13.35 21.57 1.15
N GLU A 219 -12.75 21.63 2.33
CA GLU A 219 -13.20 22.52 3.41
C GLU A 219 -12.86 23.98 3.16
N LYS A 220 -11.85 24.27 2.34
CA LYS A 220 -11.42 25.64 2.04
C LYS A 220 -12.08 26.22 0.78
N SER A 221 -11.71 27.44 0.44
CA SER A 221 -12.23 28.20 -0.69
C SER A 221 -11.76 27.63 -2.05
N PRO A 222 -12.45 27.98 -3.14
CA PRO A 222 -11.97 27.66 -4.51
C PRO A 222 -10.58 28.24 -4.81
N ALA A 223 -10.25 29.41 -4.26
CA ALA A 223 -8.94 30.02 -4.44
C ALA A 223 -7.83 29.19 -3.75
N ASP A 224 -8.10 28.65 -2.56
CA ASP A 224 -7.16 27.76 -1.88
C ASP A 224 -6.94 26.46 -2.67
N PHE A 225 -8.00 25.92 -3.29
CA PHE A 225 -7.88 24.73 -4.13
C PHE A 225 -7.01 24.99 -5.36
N GLN A 226 -7.13 26.16 -6.00
CA GLN A 226 -6.33 26.53 -7.16
C GLN A 226 -4.82 26.66 -6.84
N ASN A 227 -4.46 26.83 -5.58
CA ASN A 227 -3.07 26.89 -5.14
C ASN A 227 -2.45 25.50 -4.91
N ILE A 228 -3.21 24.41 -5.09
CA ILE A 228 -2.67 23.04 -4.98
C ILE A 228 -1.92 22.71 -6.27
N GLU A 229 -0.64 22.41 -6.15
CA GLU A 229 0.17 21.91 -7.25
C GLU A 229 -0.23 20.48 -7.59
N ILE A 230 -0.69 20.24 -8.83
CA ILE A 230 -1.12 18.93 -9.28
C ILE A 230 -0.17 18.45 -10.36
N GLY A 231 0.59 17.39 -10.04
CA GLY A 231 1.52 16.73 -10.96
C GLY A 231 0.83 16.14 -12.18
N GLU A 232 1.62 15.75 -13.16
CA GLU A 232 1.15 15.11 -14.40
C GLU A 232 0.42 13.79 -14.14
N GLY A 233 -0.38 13.31 -15.12
CA GLY A 233 -1.07 12.02 -15.03
C GLY A 233 -2.23 11.99 -14.03
N ASN A 234 -2.74 13.15 -13.59
CA ASN A 234 -3.87 13.28 -12.69
C ASN A 234 -5.14 13.80 -13.40
N GLU A 235 -5.28 13.57 -14.69
CA GLU A 235 -6.45 14.00 -15.48
C GLU A 235 -7.77 13.48 -14.90
N PRO A 236 -7.88 12.23 -14.42
CA PRO A 236 -9.10 11.76 -13.76
C PRO A 236 -9.51 12.61 -12.56
N PHE A 237 -8.53 13.04 -11.73
CA PHE A 237 -8.78 13.91 -10.59
C PHE A 237 -9.18 15.34 -11.02
N LYS A 238 -8.49 15.91 -12.02
CA LYS A 238 -8.74 17.27 -12.50
C LYS A 238 -10.12 17.44 -13.13
N SER A 239 -10.71 16.35 -13.65
CA SER A 239 -12.02 16.35 -14.29
C SER A 239 -13.20 16.24 -13.31
N LEU A 240 -12.94 15.98 -12.03
CA LEU A 240 -13.99 15.77 -11.04
C LEU A 240 -14.64 17.08 -10.58
N PRO A 241 -15.95 17.08 -10.33
CA PRO A 241 -16.62 18.20 -9.68
C PRO A 241 -16.10 18.41 -8.27
N ILE A 242 -15.83 19.67 -7.92
CA ILE A 242 -15.29 20.06 -6.62
C ILE A 242 -16.35 20.85 -5.86
N THR A 243 -16.63 20.45 -4.63
CA THR A 243 -17.45 21.19 -3.69
C THR A 243 -16.55 21.82 -2.63
N CYS A 244 -16.28 23.11 -2.78
CA CYS A 244 -15.52 23.91 -1.83
C CYS A 244 -16.41 24.42 -0.66
N ASN A 245 -15.78 24.92 0.42
CA ASN A 245 -16.45 25.37 1.64
C ASN A 245 -17.35 24.27 2.21
N TYR A 246 -16.96 23.01 2.03
CA TYR A 246 -17.67 21.86 2.56
C TYR A 246 -17.28 21.64 4.03
N PHE A 247 -18.27 21.72 4.91
CA PHE A 247 -18.09 21.39 6.32
C PHE A 247 -18.87 20.10 6.62
N PRO A 248 -18.18 18.99 6.92
CA PRO A 248 -18.90 17.78 7.31
C PRO A 248 -19.72 18.06 8.56
N SER A 249 -21.00 17.72 8.53
CA SER A 249 -21.88 17.78 9.72
C SER A 249 -21.28 16.90 10.81
N LYS A 250 -21.15 17.46 12.01
CA LYS A 250 -20.58 16.79 13.20
C LYS A 250 -21.43 15.59 13.64
#